data_1f0f41cff7e6a70e20267ceb898a749b
#
_entry.id   1f0f41cff7e6a70e20267ceb898a749b
#
_cell.length_a   1.000
_cell.length_b   1.000
_cell.length_c   1.000
_cell.angle_alpha   90.00
_cell.angle_beta   90.00
_cell.angle_gamma   90.00
#
_symmetry.space_group_name_H-M   'P 1'
#
loop_
_entity.id
_entity.type
_entity.pdbx_description
1 polymer ?
#
loop_
_entity_poly.entity_id
_entity_poly.type
_entity_poly.pdbx_seq_one_letter_code
_entity_poly.pdbx_strand_id
1 'polypeptide(L)'
;MDRLDYYIEKQYGNDPKWFEEEIIQGSHAQRISNVIANRDYLSGRHKVLLRQDSQYKGKTLVVNKTVINYAKTVIKFHNTFLLGHPTALSCNDEHTLNTFNDIYKLGQYATVDYEIIDRVNKFGDAYEVVYIDNGVIKSKVLDSACSYPVYDELGEYLAFIEHWTDVFTSITYWNVYYPTYVEHWSNEGADEHLVSTTMAIGLPIHYHNFSDEDYNYGVSMLTDIKPILDELEDIMSKLGDAIYVNTLNPLPVAVGQRIESSIPADATG
;
A
#
# COMPACT_ATOMS: atom_id res chain seq x y z
N MET A 1 -4.24 36.87 2.17
CA MET A 1 -4.98 35.63 1.90
C MET A 1 -3.97 34.53 1.96
N ASP A 2 -4.17 33.54 2.81
CA ASP A 2 -3.28 32.40 2.89
C ASP A 2 -3.36 31.60 1.58
N ARG A 3 -2.30 30.87 1.21
CA ARG A 3 -2.30 30.04 -0.01
C ARG A 3 -3.42 29.00 0.00
N LEU A 4 -3.66 28.41 1.16
CA LEU A 4 -4.73 27.43 1.33
C LEU A 4 -6.12 28.06 1.15
N ASP A 5 -6.37 29.24 1.73
CA ASP A 5 -7.65 29.96 1.55
C ASP A 5 -7.89 30.25 0.08
N TYR A 6 -6.85 30.71 -0.63
CA TYR A 6 -6.93 30.95 -2.07
C TYR A 6 -7.24 29.67 -2.87
N TYR A 7 -6.61 28.54 -2.48
CA TYR A 7 -6.86 27.24 -3.10
C TYR A 7 -8.32 26.81 -2.91
N ILE A 8 -8.83 26.90 -1.67
CA ILE A 8 -10.21 26.52 -1.32
C ILE A 8 -11.21 27.44 -2.06
N GLU A 9 -10.97 28.75 -2.11
CA GLU A 9 -11.84 29.69 -2.83
C GLU A 9 -11.89 29.40 -4.33
N LYS A 10 -10.73 29.15 -4.94
CA LYS A 10 -10.60 28.92 -6.39
C LYS A 10 -11.20 27.59 -6.83
N GLN A 11 -10.97 26.52 -6.07
CA GLN A 11 -11.38 25.17 -6.45
C GLN A 11 -12.76 24.78 -5.93
N TYR A 12 -13.14 25.26 -4.74
CA TYR A 12 -14.33 24.81 -4.01
C TYR A 12 -15.27 25.96 -3.60
N GLY A 13 -15.03 27.20 -4.04
CA GLY A 13 -15.90 28.34 -3.78
C GLY A 13 -16.08 28.70 -2.29
N ASN A 14 -15.06 28.42 -1.45
CA ASN A 14 -15.10 28.57 0.01
C ASN A 14 -16.10 27.65 0.70
N ASP A 15 -16.38 26.47 0.17
CA ASP A 15 -17.18 25.49 0.87
C ASP A 15 -16.43 25.01 2.14
N PRO A 16 -17.02 25.10 3.33
CA PRO A 16 -16.41 24.59 4.56
C PRO A 16 -16.18 23.07 4.54
N LYS A 17 -16.87 22.32 3.69
CA LYS A 17 -16.73 20.89 3.47
C LYS A 17 -15.91 20.55 2.22
N TRP A 18 -15.05 21.45 1.76
CA TRP A 18 -14.21 21.31 0.56
C TRP A 18 -13.44 19.97 0.53
N PHE A 19 -13.09 19.42 1.68
CA PHE A 19 -12.33 18.16 1.82
C PHE A 19 -13.09 16.94 1.28
N GLU A 20 -14.44 16.97 1.25
CA GLU A 20 -15.24 15.87 0.69
C GLU A 20 -15.09 15.79 -0.84
N GLU A 21 -15.02 16.93 -1.51
CA GLU A 21 -14.78 16.98 -2.96
C GLU A 21 -13.31 16.70 -3.30
N GLU A 22 -12.37 17.13 -2.44
CA GLU A 22 -10.95 16.88 -2.61
C GLU A 22 -10.61 15.39 -2.64
N ILE A 23 -11.12 14.60 -1.70
CA ILE A 23 -10.79 13.17 -1.59
C ILE A 23 -11.27 12.33 -2.77
N ILE A 24 -12.26 12.77 -3.52
CA ILE A 24 -12.79 12.07 -4.70
C ILE A 24 -12.10 12.49 -6.01
N GLN A 25 -11.14 13.41 -5.97
CA GLN A 25 -10.38 13.79 -7.17
C GLN A 25 -9.65 12.59 -7.80
N GLY A 26 -9.54 12.61 -9.12
CA GLY A 26 -9.02 11.49 -9.90
C GLY A 26 -7.59 11.06 -9.53
N SER A 27 -6.73 12.00 -9.14
CA SER A 27 -5.36 11.72 -8.69
C SER A 27 -5.34 10.89 -7.40
N HIS A 28 -6.15 11.28 -6.42
CA HIS A 28 -6.31 10.54 -5.17
C HIS A 28 -6.93 9.17 -5.41
N ALA A 29 -7.98 9.08 -6.21
CA ALA A 29 -8.66 7.81 -6.51
C ALA A 29 -7.70 6.80 -7.14
N GLN A 30 -6.86 7.22 -8.09
CA GLN A 30 -5.87 6.35 -8.72
C GLN A 30 -4.81 5.87 -7.70
N ARG A 31 -4.26 6.78 -6.89
CA ARG A 31 -3.28 6.45 -5.86
C ARG A 31 -3.84 5.45 -4.84
N ILE A 32 -5.03 5.70 -4.30
CA ILE A 32 -5.70 4.80 -3.35
C ILE A 32 -5.96 3.43 -3.96
N SER A 33 -6.43 3.39 -5.21
CA SER A 33 -6.61 2.13 -5.95
C SER A 33 -5.32 1.32 -6.03
N ASN A 34 -4.19 1.97 -6.32
CA ASN A 34 -2.88 1.34 -6.36
C ASN A 34 -2.45 0.82 -4.97
N VAL A 35 -2.68 1.59 -3.90
CA VAL A 35 -2.40 1.16 -2.52
C VAL A 35 -3.19 -0.10 -2.17
N ILE A 36 -4.49 -0.13 -2.47
CA ILE A 36 -5.36 -1.30 -2.21
C ILE A 36 -4.90 -2.50 -3.04
N ALA A 37 -4.62 -2.32 -4.33
CA ALA A 37 -4.13 -3.38 -5.22
C ALA A 37 -2.79 -3.97 -4.75
N ASN A 38 -1.88 -3.14 -4.25
CA ASN A 38 -0.60 -3.59 -3.69
C ASN A 38 -0.79 -4.32 -2.36
N ARG A 39 -1.71 -3.86 -1.51
CA ARG A 39 -2.08 -4.53 -0.26
C ARG A 39 -2.67 -5.92 -0.52
N ASP A 40 -3.56 -6.03 -1.48
CA ASP A 40 -4.16 -7.29 -1.91
C ASP A 40 -3.11 -8.26 -2.45
N TYR A 41 -2.21 -7.77 -3.29
CA TYR A 41 -1.09 -8.56 -3.80
C TYR A 41 -0.20 -9.10 -2.68
N LEU A 42 0.22 -8.24 -1.75
CA LEU A 42 1.03 -8.66 -0.60
C LEU A 42 0.27 -9.62 0.36
N SER A 43 -1.06 -9.61 0.33
CA SER A 43 -1.90 -10.57 1.07
C SER A 43 -2.05 -11.91 0.38
N GLY A 44 -1.47 -12.09 -0.81
CA GLY A 44 -1.52 -13.33 -1.58
C GLY A 44 -2.65 -13.39 -2.61
N ARG A 45 -3.33 -12.29 -2.90
CA ARG A 45 -4.35 -12.20 -3.96
C ARG A 45 -3.70 -11.91 -5.31
N HIS A 46 -3.04 -12.93 -5.85
CA HIS A 46 -2.27 -12.83 -7.08
C HIS A 46 -3.12 -13.18 -8.30
N LYS A 47 -2.70 -12.65 -9.46
CA LYS A 47 -3.37 -12.86 -10.74
C LYS A 47 -3.49 -14.35 -11.12
N VAL A 48 -2.51 -15.16 -10.74
CA VAL A 48 -2.49 -16.61 -11.02
C VAL A 48 -3.69 -17.34 -10.42
N LEU A 49 -4.30 -16.84 -9.33
CA LEU A 49 -5.49 -17.41 -8.73
C LEU A 49 -6.74 -17.30 -9.63
N LEU A 50 -6.72 -16.38 -10.59
CA LEU A 50 -7.81 -16.16 -11.55
C LEU A 50 -7.76 -17.12 -12.74
N ARG A 51 -6.72 -18.00 -12.84
CA ARG A 51 -6.64 -19.01 -13.88
C ARG A 51 -7.88 -19.91 -13.85
N GLN A 52 -8.47 -20.10 -15.01
CA GLN A 52 -9.66 -20.95 -15.18
C GLN A 52 -9.27 -22.37 -15.53
N ASP A 53 -10.05 -23.32 -15.03
CA ASP A 53 -9.90 -24.72 -15.38
C ASP A 53 -10.11 -24.92 -16.88
N SER A 54 -9.35 -25.82 -17.47
CA SER A 54 -9.43 -26.12 -18.90
C SER A 54 -10.29 -27.36 -19.16
N GLN A 55 -10.93 -27.38 -20.32
CA GLN A 55 -11.69 -28.54 -20.78
C GLN A 55 -10.86 -29.32 -21.80
N TYR A 56 -10.63 -30.61 -21.55
CA TYR A 56 -9.97 -31.48 -22.50
C TYR A 56 -10.71 -32.77 -22.65
N LYS A 57 -11.16 -33.10 -23.86
CA LYS A 57 -11.91 -34.30 -24.20
C LYS A 57 -13.09 -34.59 -23.25
N GLY A 58 -13.86 -33.56 -22.88
CA GLY A 58 -15.03 -33.69 -22.01
C GLY A 58 -14.71 -33.83 -20.51
N LYS A 59 -13.42 -33.79 -20.12
CA LYS A 59 -12.99 -33.80 -18.72
C LYS A 59 -12.52 -32.41 -18.33
N THR A 60 -12.85 -31.95 -17.12
CA THR A 60 -12.32 -30.71 -16.54
C THR A 60 -10.94 -30.98 -15.97
N LEU A 61 -9.94 -30.28 -16.47
CA LEU A 61 -8.59 -30.27 -15.92
C LEU A 61 -8.50 -29.10 -14.95
N VAL A 62 -8.40 -29.43 -13.66
CA VAL A 62 -8.15 -28.44 -12.61
C VAL A 62 -6.73 -27.95 -12.76
N VAL A 63 -6.57 -26.65 -13.03
CA VAL A 63 -5.26 -26.04 -13.25
C VAL A 63 -4.55 -25.76 -11.92
N ASN A 64 -3.23 -25.92 -11.92
CA ASN A 64 -2.40 -25.54 -10.79
C ASN A 64 -2.36 -24.01 -10.66
N LYS A 65 -2.41 -23.50 -9.41
CA LYS A 65 -2.41 -22.08 -9.08
C LYS A 65 -1.33 -21.83 -8.02
N THR A 66 -0.08 -21.73 -8.47
CA THR A 66 1.07 -21.57 -7.58
C THR A 66 1.30 -20.09 -7.27
N VAL A 67 1.07 -19.69 -6.03
CA VAL A 67 1.38 -18.35 -5.52
C VAL A 67 2.75 -18.34 -4.90
N ILE A 68 3.62 -17.42 -5.32
CA ILE A 68 4.98 -17.23 -4.82
C ILE A 68 5.10 -15.83 -4.24
N ASN A 69 4.98 -15.68 -2.94
CA ASN A 69 4.96 -14.35 -2.29
C ASN A 69 6.37 -13.74 -2.13
N TYR A 70 7.18 -13.76 -3.21
CA TYR A 70 8.53 -13.18 -3.21
C TYR A 70 8.54 -11.66 -3.05
N ALA A 71 7.51 -10.96 -3.50
CA ALA A 71 7.38 -9.52 -3.29
C ALA A 71 7.53 -9.14 -1.81
N LYS A 72 6.86 -9.88 -0.94
CA LYS A 72 6.94 -9.70 0.52
C LYS A 72 8.36 -9.94 1.06
N THR A 73 9.05 -10.93 0.53
CA THR A 73 10.42 -11.26 0.90
C THR A 73 11.40 -10.17 0.46
N VAL A 74 11.23 -9.65 -0.77
CA VAL A 74 12.07 -8.56 -1.31
C VAL A 74 11.91 -7.30 -0.48
N ILE A 75 10.68 -6.88 -0.19
CA ILE A 75 10.42 -5.71 0.65
C ILE A 75 11.03 -5.89 2.05
N LYS A 76 10.79 -7.05 2.69
CA LYS A 76 11.35 -7.33 4.00
C LYS A 76 12.89 -7.31 4.01
N PHE A 77 13.51 -7.86 2.97
CA PHE A 77 14.97 -7.82 2.81
C PHE A 77 15.46 -6.38 2.70
N HIS A 78 14.81 -5.55 1.87
CA HIS A 78 15.18 -4.15 1.68
C HIS A 78 15.01 -3.34 2.98
N ASN A 79 13.90 -3.50 3.69
CA ASN A 79 13.66 -2.86 4.98
C ASN A 79 14.74 -3.25 6.00
N THR A 80 15.08 -4.53 6.09
CA THR A 80 16.11 -5.03 7.01
C THR A 80 17.51 -4.54 6.62
N PHE A 81 17.79 -4.42 5.32
CA PHE A 81 19.07 -3.90 4.85
C PHE A 81 19.26 -2.42 5.23
N LEU A 82 18.21 -1.61 5.13
CA LEU A 82 18.26 -0.17 5.45
C LEU A 82 18.26 0.09 6.96
N LEU A 83 17.41 -0.60 7.72
CA LEU A 83 17.16 -0.34 9.13
C LEU A 83 17.50 -1.53 10.05
N GLY A 84 18.29 -2.47 9.57
CA GLY A 84 18.75 -3.62 10.39
C GLY A 84 19.69 -3.23 11.52
N HIS A 85 20.27 -2.05 11.46
CA HIS A 85 21.01 -1.41 12.53
C HIS A 85 20.34 -0.09 12.93
N PRO A 86 20.28 0.25 14.21
CA PRO A 86 19.76 1.55 14.66
C PRO A 86 20.49 2.69 14.01
N THR A 87 19.75 3.73 13.64
CA THR A 87 20.31 4.97 13.11
C THR A 87 21.18 5.63 14.17
N ALA A 88 22.44 5.89 13.87
CA ALA A 88 23.37 6.59 14.77
C ALA A 88 23.33 8.09 14.48
N LEU A 89 23.05 8.87 15.50
CA LEU A 89 23.08 10.32 15.43
C LEU A 89 24.39 10.84 16.04
N SER A 90 24.94 11.89 15.48
CA SER A 90 26.08 12.61 16.03
C SER A 90 25.81 14.09 16.10
N CYS A 91 26.18 14.73 17.21
CA CYS A 91 26.06 16.16 17.43
C CYS A 91 27.28 16.65 18.20
N ASN A 92 27.69 17.88 17.96
CA ASN A 92 28.83 18.51 18.70
C ASN A 92 28.45 18.85 20.16
N ASP A 93 27.14 18.98 20.45
CA ASP A 93 26.63 19.22 21.79
C ASP A 93 26.07 17.93 22.37
N GLU A 94 26.74 17.39 23.39
CA GLU A 94 26.37 16.14 24.05
C GLU A 94 25.02 16.22 24.76
N HIS A 95 24.66 17.40 25.31
CA HIS A 95 23.37 17.58 25.97
C HIS A 95 22.20 17.48 24.98
N THR A 96 22.32 18.13 23.85
CA THR A 96 21.34 18.06 22.76
C THR A 96 21.21 16.63 22.22
N LEU A 97 22.35 15.93 22.03
CA LEU A 97 22.36 14.54 21.59
C LEU A 97 21.63 13.60 22.55
N ASN A 98 21.91 13.73 23.85
CA ASN A 98 21.27 12.92 24.89
C ASN A 98 19.76 13.18 24.94
N THR A 99 19.33 14.44 24.89
CA THR A 99 17.91 14.82 24.87
C THR A 99 17.19 14.21 23.65
N PHE A 100 17.82 14.27 22.51
CA PHE A 100 17.23 13.68 21.28
C PHE A 100 17.14 12.14 21.38
N ASN A 101 18.19 11.49 21.88
CA ASN A 101 18.18 10.04 22.08
C ASN A 101 17.11 9.60 23.09
N ASP A 102 16.84 10.38 24.12
CA ASP A 102 15.76 10.12 25.07
C ASP A 102 14.39 10.25 24.40
N ILE A 103 14.15 11.29 23.60
CA ILE A 103 12.92 11.46 22.81
C ILE A 103 12.74 10.28 21.85
N TYR A 104 13.80 9.92 21.12
CA TYR A 104 13.78 8.83 20.15
C TYR A 104 13.43 7.50 20.81
N LYS A 105 13.99 7.21 21.98
CA LYS A 105 13.75 6.00 22.75
C LYS A 105 12.34 5.97 23.36
N LEU A 106 11.93 7.08 24.00
CA LEU A 106 10.61 7.20 24.65
C LEU A 106 9.47 7.15 23.64
N GLY A 107 9.65 7.78 22.48
CA GLY A 107 8.69 7.76 21.36
C GLY A 107 8.70 6.48 20.53
N GLN A 108 9.62 5.53 20.80
CA GLN A 108 9.80 4.29 20.03
C GLN A 108 10.05 4.53 18.53
N TYR A 109 10.79 5.59 18.19
CA TYR A 109 10.99 6.02 16.81
C TYR A 109 11.66 4.99 15.92
N ALA A 110 12.44 4.04 16.47
CA ALA A 110 12.98 2.92 15.69
C ALA A 110 11.88 2.06 15.04
N THR A 111 10.71 1.93 15.70
CA THR A 111 9.56 1.23 15.12
C THR A 111 8.86 2.11 14.08
N VAL A 112 8.71 3.39 14.38
CA VAL A 112 8.11 4.38 13.44
C VAL A 112 8.92 4.46 12.16
N ASP A 113 10.25 4.57 12.24
CA ASP A 113 11.15 4.59 11.09
C ASP A 113 10.99 3.33 10.21
N TYR A 114 10.90 2.16 10.87
CA TYR A 114 10.66 0.91 10.15
C TYR A 114 9.28 0.90 9.45
N GLU A 115 8.23 1.40 10.09
CA GLU A 115 6.90 1.50 9.50
C GLU A 115 6.88 2.48 8.32
N ILE A 116 7.58 3.62 8.42
CA ILE A 116 7.69 4.60 7.34
C ILE A 116 8.33 3.96 6.11
N ILE A 117 9.50 3.34 6.27
CA ILE A 117 10.21 2.67 5.17
C ILE A 117 9.38 1.53 4.58
N ASP A 118 8.71 0.75 5.44
CA ASP A 118 7.85 -0.34 4.98
C ASP A 118 6.69 0.16 4.11
N ARG A 119 6.07 1.29 4.49
CA ARG A 119 4.98 1.91 3.70
C ARG A 119 5.49 2.53 2.41
N VAL A 120 6.60 3.26 2.45
CA VAL A 120 7.23 3.82 1.25
C VAL A 120 7.56 2.72 0.24
N ASN A 121 8.16 1.62 0.69
CA ASN A 121 8.50 0.51 -0.19
C ASN A 121 7.26 -0.22 -0.76
N LYS A 122 6.20 -0.36 0.03
CA LYS A 122 4.96 -1.02 -0.39
C LYS A 122 4.07 -0.16 -1.27
N PHE A 123 3.98 1.14 -0.97
CA PHE A 123 2.95 2.01 -1.53
C PHE A 123 3.51 3.23 -2.26
N GLY A 124 4.79 3.53 -2.10
CA GLY A 124 5.45 4.74 -2.62
C GLY A 124 5.48 5.86 -1.59
N ASP A 125 4.45 5.95 -0.75
CA ASP A 125 4.22 7.06 0.17
C ASP A 125 3.97 6.58 1.59
N ALA A 126 4.42 7.36 2.58
CA ALA A 126 4.09 7.21 3.99
C ALA A 126 3.81 8.58 4.62
N TYR A 127 2.96 8.59 5.63
CA TYR A 127 2.52 9.82 6.30
C TYR A 127 2.65 9.65 7.80
N GLU A 128 3.34 10.59 8.44
CA GLU A 128 3.61 10.58 9.87
C GLU A 128 2.95 11.79 10.56
N VAL A 129 2.16 11.54 11.58
CA VAL A 129 1.64 12.58 12.47
C VAL A 129 2.45 12.59 13.75
N VAL A 130 3.05 13.74 14.06
CA VAL A 130 3.76 13.96 15.32
C VAL A 130 2.79 14.62 16.31
N TYR A 131 2.72 14.10 17.52
CA TYR A 131 1.84 14.61 18.58
C TYR A 131 2.49 14.50 19.95
N ILE A 132 1.97 15.24 20.93
CA ILE A 132 2.42 15.14 22.31
C ILE A 132 1.37 14.39 23.14
N ASP A 133 1.81 13.32 23.79
CA ASP A 133 1.00 12.53 24.71
C ASP A 133 1.67 12.47 26.09
N ASN A 134 0.99 13.00 27.09
CA ASN A 134 1.51 13.08 28.48
C ASN A 134 2.92 13.68 28.59
N GLY A 135 3.23 14.69 27.76
CA GLY A 135 4.52 15.37 27.74
C GLY A 135 5.63 14.62 26.99
N VAL A 136 5.29 13.49 26.35
CA VAL A 136 6.20 12.73 25.49
C VAL A 136 5.85 13.00 24.02
N ILE A 137 6.86 13.28 23.21
CA ILE A 137 6.72 13.41 21.75
C ILE A 137 6.60 12.01 21.19
N LYS A 138 5.50 11.76 20.48
CA LYS A 138 5.18 10.49 19.82
C LYS A 138 4.78 10.72 18.37
N SER A 139 4.89 9.67 17.58
CA SER A 139 4.44 9.68 16.20
C SER A 139 3.54 8.49 15.90
N LYS A 140 2.66 8.68 14.92
CA LYS A 140 1.80 7.65 14.35
C LYS A 140 1.93 7.68 12.85
N VAL A 141 2.20 6.54 12.23
CA VAL A 141 2.17 6.39 10.77
C VAL A 141 0.73 6.10 10.33
N LEU A 142 0.20 6.97 9.48
CA LEU A 142 -1.18 6.90 9.00
C LEU A 142 -1.32 5.83 7.90
N ASP A 143 -2.54 5.30 7.75
CA ASP A 143 -2.83 4.36 6.66
C ASP A 143 -2.79 5.08 5.31
N SER A 144 -1.91 4.65 4.40
CA SER A 144 -1.76 5.25 3.07
C SER A 144 -3.04 5.20 2.23
N ALA A 145 -3.96 4.25 2.51
CA ALA A 145 -5.26 4.18 1.85
C ALA A 145 -6.28 5.19 2.38
N CYS A 146 -6.04 5.77 3.55
CA CYS A 146 -6.92 6.74 4.22
C CYS A 146 -6.31 8.15 4.23
N SER A 147 -5.23 8.37 3.50
CA SER A 147 -4.38 9.57 3.57
C SER A 147 -4.45 10.35 2.26
N TYR A 148 -4.72 11.65 2.34
CA TYR A 148 -4.94 12.53 1.19
C TYR A 148 -4.16 13.84 1.41
N PRO A 149 -2.88 13.92 0.98
CA PRO A 149 -2.13 15.16 1.01
C PRO A 149 -2.63 16.11 -0.09
N VAL A 150 -2.79 17.38 0.24
CA VAL A 150 -3.29 18.42 -0.66
C VAL A 150 -2.14 19.31 -1.09
N TYR A 151 -1.91 19.37 -2.40
CA TYR A 151 -0.88 20.19 -3.01
C TYR A 151 -1.51 21.23 -3.93
N ASP A 152 -0.88 22.41 -4.03
CA ASP A 152 -1.26 23.38 -5.04
C ASP A 152 -0.65 23.06 -6.42
N GLU A 153 -0.98 23.89 -7.42
CA GLU A 153 -0.47 23.76 -8.79
C GLU A 153 1.07 23.91 -8.89
N LEU A 154 1.72 24.42 -7.84
CA LEU A 154 3.17 24.59 -7.77
C LEU A 154 3.86 23.45 -6.97
N GLY A 155 3.10 22.49 -6.47
CA GLY A 155 3.59 21.39 -5.65
C GLY A 155 3.85 21.76 -4.18
N GLU A 156 3.29 22.87 -3.69
CA GLU A 156 3.38 23.24 -2.29
C GLU A 156 2.34 22.48 -1.47
N TYR A 157 2.78 21.91 -0.36
CA TYR A 157 1.95 21.13 0.56
C TYR A 157 1.10 22.04 1.44
N LEU A 158 -0.21 22.07 1.21
CA LEU A 158 -1.14 23.05 1.82
C LEU A 158 -1.90 22.48 3.01
N ALA A 159 -2.41 21.28 2.90
CA ALA A 159 -3.25 20.63 3.90
C ALA A 159 -3.17 19.11 3.76
N PHE A 160 -3.72 18.40 4.73
CA PHE A 160 -3.82 16.95 4.67
C PHE A 160 -5.16 16.48 5.21
N ILE A 161 -5.73 15.46 4.58
CA ILE A 161 -6.99 14.88 4.99
C ILE A 161 -6.75 13.39 5.30
N GLU A 162 -7.14 12.96 6.50
CA GLU A 162 -7.26 11.55 6.86
C GLU A 162 -8.75 11.20 6.85
N HIS A 163 -9.15 10.22 6.03
CA HIS A 163 -10.55 9.83 5.86
C HIS A 163 -10.71 8.33 5.98
N TRP A 164 -11.62 7.90 6.85
CA TRP A 164 -11.95 6.48 6.98
C TRP A 164 -13.40 6.27 7.42
N THR A 165 -13.94 5.11 7.10
CA THR A 165 -15.25 4.67 7.57
C THR A 165 -15.08 3.48 8.49
N ASP A 166 -15.67 3.54 9.68
CA ASP A 166 -15.72 2.40 10.59
C ASP A 166 -16.66 1.33 10.03
N VAL A 167 -16.13 0.13 9.86
CA VAL A 167 -16.86 -1.00 9.22
C VAL A 167 -18.04 -1.47 10.08
N PHE A 168 -17.97 -1.31 11.41
CA PHE A 168 -19.00 -1.81 12.34
C PHE A 168 -20.15 -0.82 12.51
N THR A 169 -19.81 0.47 12.62
CA THR A 169 -20.80 1.53 12.87
C THR A 169 -21.27 2.19 11.59
N SER A 170 -20.55 2.02 10.48
CA SER A 170 -20.72 2.75 9.21
C SER A 170 -20.62 4.27 9.38
N ILE A 171 -20.00 4.74 10.47
CA ILE A 171 -19.71 6.15 10.67
C ILE A 171 -18.42 6.50 9.93
N THR A 172 -18.46 7.59 9.21
CA THR A 172 -17.30 8.14 8.49
C THR A 172 -16.71 9.29 9.28
N TYR A 173 -15.40 9.32 9.32
CA TYR A 173 -14.61 10.32 10.03
C TYR A 173 -13.65 10.99 9.06
N TRP A 174 -13.46 12.31 9.24
CA TRP A 174 -12.45 13.10 8.55
C TRP A 174 -11.65 13.88 9.58
N ASN A 175 -10.33 13.77 9.52
CA ASN A 175 -9.40 14.65 10.20
C ASN A 175 -8.76 15.55 9.15
N VAL A 176 -9.09 16.83 9.15
CA VAL A 176 -8.53 17.82 8.22
C VAL A 176 -7.43 18.57 8.95
N TYR A 177 -6.18 18.31 8.54
CA TYR A 177 -4.99 18.92 9.14
C TYR A 177 -4.65 20.22 8.40
N TYR A 178 -4.61 21.27 9.16
CA TYR A 178 -4.08 22.57 8.77
C TYR A 178 -2.71 22.81 9.43
N PRO A 179 -1.91 23.80 9.02
CA PRO A 179 -0.58 24.02 9.59
C PRO A 179 -0.54 24.21 11.11
N THR A 180 -1.63 24.67 11.73
CA THR A 180 -1.67 25.00 13.17
C THR A 180 -2.76 24.27 13.95
N TYR A 181 -3.73 23.67 13.28
CA TYR A 181 -4.84 22.98 13.93
C TYR A 181 -5.35 21.81 13.07
N VAL A 182 -6.15 20.94 13.71
CA VAL A 182 -6.85 19.83 13.05
C VAL A 182 -8.33 19.95 13.34
N GLU A 183 -9.15 19.84 12.32
CA GLU A 183 -10.59 19.71 12.43
C GLU A 183 -10.99 18.23 12.37
N HIS A 184 -11.81 17.81 13.32
CA HIS A 184 -12.36 16.47 13.40
C HIS A 184 -13.82 16.52 12.99
N TRP A 185 -14.15 15.88 11.88
CA TRP A 185 -15.49 15.81 11.32
C TRP A 185 -16.04 14.39 11.38
N SER A 186 -17.35 14.25 11.51
CA SER A 186 -18.04 12.96 11.51
C SER A 186 -19.45 13.09 10.93
N ASN A 187 -19.95 12.01 10.34
CA ASN A 187 -21.35 11.87 9.95
C ASN A 187 -22.21 11.13 11.00
N GLU A 188 -21.76 11.05 12.25
CA GLU A 188 -22.56 10.47 13.32
C GLU A 188 -23.85 11.27 13.52
N GLY A 189 -25.01 10.63 13.38
CA GLY A 189 -26.33 11.27 13.54
C GLY A 189 -26.99 11.74 12.25
N ALA A 190 -26.43 11.48 11.07
CA ALA A 190 -26.93 11.59 9.70
C ALA A 190 -26.20 12.61 8.80
N ASP A 191 -25.85 13.82 9.26
CA ASP A 191 -25.16 14.82 8.46
C ASP A 191 -23.72 15.04 8.95
N GLU A 192 -22.80 15.31 8.04
CA GLU A 192 -21.42 15.65 8.35
C GLU A 192 -21.36 16.95 9.16
N HIS A 193 -20.74 16.88 10.33
CA HIS A 193 -20.58 18.04 11.22
C HIS A 193 -19.20 18.05 11.87
N LEU A 194 -18.77 19.25 12.24
CA LEU A 194 -17.53 19.46 12.97
C LEU A 194 -17.74 19.00 14.44
N VAL A 195 -17.00 17.99 14.85
CA VAL A 195 -17.06 17.44 16.23
C VAL A 195 -16.18 18.25 17.17
N SER A 196 -14.94 18.54 16.76
CA SER A 196 -13.96 19.27 17.57
C SER A 196 -12.83 19.84 16.73
N THR A 197 -12.12 20.79 17.29
CA THR A 197 -10.88 21.33 16.72
C THR A 197 -9.77 21.18 17.77
N THR A 198 -8.62 20.66 17.36
CA THR A 198 -7.44 20.49 18.22
C THR A 198 -6.24 21.22 17.62
N MET A 199 -5.28 21.60 18.47
CA MET A 199 -4.03 22.21 17.98
C MET A 199 -3.14 21.16 17.35
N ALA A 200 -2.51 21.50 16.22
CA ALA A 200 -1.50 20.70 15.55
C ALA A 200 -0.10 21.29 15.75
N ILE A 201 0.91 20.43 15.73
CA ILE A 201 2.33 20.85 15.71
C ILE A 201 2.73 21.24 14.28
N GLY A 202 2.01 20.77 13.28
CA GLY A 202 2.21 20.99 11.86
C GLY A 202 1.39 20.01 11.04
N LEU A 203 1.55 20.05 9.73
CA LEU A 203 0.99 19.06 8.83
C LEU A 203 1.66 17.69 9.05
N PRO A 204 0.96 16.58 8.78
CA PRO A 204 1.57 15.27 8.72
C PRO A 204 2.77 15.28 7.76
N ILE A 205 3.88 14.69 8.18
CA ILE A 205 5.10 14.63 7.37
C ILE A 205 4.86 13.62 6.25
N HIS A 206 5.04 14.04 5.00
CA HIS A 206 4.95 13.17 3.85
C HIS A 206 6.33 12.67 3.45
N TYR A 207 6.51 11.35 3.48
CA TYR A 207 7.69 10.63 3.02
C TYR A 207 7.36 9.94 1.71
N HIS A 208 8.19 10.13 0.71
CA HIS A 208 8.05 9.42 -0.57
C HIS A 208 9.43 9.10 -1.14
N ASN A 209 9.51 8.08 -1.99
CA ASN A 209 10.72 7.82 -2.75
C ASN A 209 10.79 8.78 -3.96
N PHE A 210 11.97 8.89 -4.55
CA PHE A 210 12.12 9.67 -5.77
C PHE A 210 11.39 8.96 -6.93
N SER A 211 10.61 9.73 -7.68
CA SER A 211 9.92 9.27 -8.88
C SER A 211 10.13 10.26 -10.02
N ASP A 212 10.39 9.74 -11.21
CA ASP A 212 10.43 10.54 -12.44
C ASP A 212 9.02 10.79 -13.01
N GLU A 213 8.00 10.09 -12.51
CA GLU A 213 6.62 10.16 -12.99
C GLU A 213 5.82 11.27 -12.30
N ASP A 214 6.07 11.49 -11.02
CA ASP A 214 5.36 12.49 -10.21
C ASP A 214 6.31 13.11 -9.19
N TYR A 215 6.27 14.44 -9.08
CA TYR A 215 7.10 15.18 -8.13
C TYR A 215 6.59 15.06 -6.69
N ASN A 216 5.28 14.96 -6.50
CA ASN A 216 4.63 14.99 -5.20
C ASN A 216 4.42 13.59 -4.59
N TYR A 217 4.41 12.54 -5.41
CA TYR A 217 4.13 11.18 -4.97
C TYR A 217 5.25 10.21 -5.35
N GLY A 218 5.45 9.24 -4.48
CA GLY A 218 6.38 8.14 -4.73
C GLY A 218 5.75 6.98 -5.50
N VAL A 219 6.61 6.09 -5.99
CA VAL A 219 6.22 4.87 -6.69
C VAL A 219 6.57 3.65 -5.86
N SER A 220 5.64 2.71 -5.75
CA SER A 220 5.87 1.44 -5.04
C SER A 220 6.96 0.60 -5.69
N MET A 221 7.82 -0.04 -4.90
CA MET A 221 8.75 -1.06 -5.41
C MET A 221 8.03 -2.21 -6.13
N LEU A 222 6.75 -2.44 -5.84
CA LEU A 222 5.95 -3.47 -6.49
C LEU A 222 5.66 -3.17 -7.95
N THR A 223 5.68 -1.90 -8.36
CA THR A 223 5.38 -1.50 -9.73
C THR A 223 6.28 -2.21 -10.73
N ASP A 224 7.58 -2.28 -10.46
CA ASP A 224 8.56 -2.90 -11.36
C ASP A 224 8.64 -4.42 -11.22
N ILE A 225 8.49 -4.94 -10.01
CA ILE A 225 8.70 -6.37 -9.76
C ILE A 225 7.46 -7.23 -9.95
N LYS A 226 6.26 -6.67 -9.79
CA LYS A 226 4.99 -7.40 -9.86
C LYS A 226 4.75 -8.06 -11.23
N PRO A 227 4.98 -7.40 -12.39
CA PRO A 227 4.82 -8.04 -13.69
C PRO A 227 5.73 -9.26 -13.87
N ILE A 228 6.96 -9.19 -13.37
CA ILE A 228 7.95 -10.29 -13.46
C ILE A 228 7.50 -11.46 -12.56
N LEU A 229 7.02 -11.17 -11.35
CA LEU A 229 6.54 -12.20 -10.44
C LEU A 229 5.26 -12.85 -10.94
N ASP A 230 4.33 -12.10 -11.53
CA ASP A 230 3.11 -12.63 -12.13
C ASP A 230 3.43 -13.61 -13.26
N GLU A 231 4.41 -13.29 -14.13
CA GLU A 231 4.87 -14.19 -15.18
C GLU A 231 5.55 -15.45 -14.63
N LEU A 232 6.37 -15.30 -13.58
CA LEU A 232 7.02 -16.42 -12.91
C LEU A 232 5.98 -17.39 -12.32
N GLU A 233 4.95 -16.87 -11.66
CA GLU A 233 3.86 -17.67 -11.09
C GLU A 233 3.05 -18.41 -12.16
N ASP A 234 2.79 -17.76 -13.29
CA ASP A 234 2.09 -18.40 -14.41
C ASP A 234 2.92 -19.53 -15.02
N ILE A 235 4.23 -19.31 -15.25
CA ILE A 235 5.15 -20.33 -15.73
C ILE A 235 5.24 -21.52 -14.77
N MET A 236 5.39 -21.27 -13.47
CA MET A 236 5.46 -22.30 -12.43
C MET A 236 4.17 -23.10 -12.36
N SER A 237 3.03 -22.45 -12.49
CA SER A 237 1.73 -23.09 -12.51
C SER A 237 1.54 -23.97 -13.76
N LYS A 238 1.92 -23.49 -14.95
CA LYS A 238 1.92 -24.26 -16.18
C LYS A 238 2.87 -25.46 -16.14
N LEU A 239 4.05 -25.28 -15.53
CA LEU A 239 4.99 -26.38 -15.32
C LEU A 239 4.38 -27.46 -14.42
N GLY A 240 3.71 -27.06 -13.33
CA GLY A 240 2.99 -27.99 -12.47
C GLY A 240 1.90 -28.76 -13.21
N ASP A 241 1.11 -28.07 -14.06
CA ASP A 241 0.10 -28.71 -14.92
C ASP A 241 0.74 -29.74 -15.89
N ALA A 242 1.87 -29.38 -16.53
CA ALA A 242 2.57 -30.26 -17.45
C ALA A 242 3.13 -31.51 -16.75
N ILE A 243 3.72 -31.34 -15.56
CA ILE A 243 4.22 -32.47 -14.75
C ILE A 243 3.05 -33.38 -14.36
N TYR A 244 1.93 -32.82 -13.88
CA TYR A 244 0.77 -33.56 -13.49
C TYR A 244 0.21 -34.39 -14.67
N VAL A 245 0.01 -33.76 -15.83
CA VAL A 245 -0.51 -34.44 -17.03
C VAL A 245 0.45 -35.54 -17.50
N ASN A 246 1.75 -35.30 -17.53
CA ASN A 246 2.75 -36.28 -17.96
C ASN A 246 2.89 -37.44 -16.98
N THR A 247 2.70 -37.21 -15.68
CA THR A 247 2.81 -38.24 -14.65
C THR A 247 1.58 -39.14 -14.64
N LEU A 248 0.38 -38.56 -14.85
CA LEU A 248 -0.88 -39.34 -14.85
C LEU A 248 -1.23 -39.97 -16.20
N ASN A 249 -0.70 -39.44 -17.30
CA ASN A 249 -0.89 -39.96 -18.64
C ASN A 249 0.46 -40.19 -19.32
N PRO A 250 1.22 -41.21 -18.91
CA PRO A 250 2.49 -41.50 -19.55
C PRO A 250 2.26 -41.82 -21.03
N LEU A 251 3.14 -41.29 -21.87
CA LEU A 251 3.07 -41.50 -23.31
C LEU A 251 3.41 -42.99 -23.61
N PRO A 252 2.47 -43.83 -24.05
CA PRO A 252 2.79 -45.20 -24.41
C PRO A 252 3.65 -45.21 -25.69
N VAL A 253 4.85 -45.77 -25.59
CA VAL A 253 5.75 -45.94 -26.73
C VAL A 253 5.68 -47.42 -27.16
N ALA A 254 5.14 -47.67 -28.34
CA ALA A 254 5.18 -49.02 -28.98
C ALA A 254 6.32 -49.05 -30.00
N VAL A 255 7.26 -49.97 -29.82
CA VAL A 255 8.41 -50.15 -30.75
C VAL A 255 8.22 -51.47 -31.50
N GLY A 256 8.19 -51.41 -32.82
CA GLY A 256 8.23 -52.60 -33.68
C GLY A 256 6.89 -53.31 -33.96
N GLN A 257 5.76 -52.75 -33.49
CA GLN A 257 4.42 -53.27 -33.79
C GLN A 257 3.44 -52.20 -34.25
N ARG A 258 2.49 -52.56 -35.12
CA ARG A 258 1.41 -51.67 -35.52
C ARG A 258 0.35 -51.65 -34.41
N ILE A 259 -0.02 -50.45 -33.94
CA ILE A 259 -1.08 -50.27 -32.96
C ILE A 259 -2.42 -50.45 -33.70
N GLU A 260 -3.18 -51.49 -33.37
CA GLU A 260 -4.47 -51.81 -33.98
C GLU A 260 -5.67 -51.16 -33.27
N SER A 261 -5.52 -50.66 -32.05
CA SER A 261 -6.59 -50.00 -31.28
C SER A 261 -6.13 -48.62 -30.78
N SER A 262 -7.10 -47.68 -30.70
CA SER A 262 -6.86 -46.41 -30.05
C SER A 262 -6.66 -46.58 -28.55
N ILE A 263 -5.64 -45.94 -28.00
CA ILE A 263 -5.43 -45.90 -26.54
C ILE A 263 -6.59 -45.14 -25.92
N PRO A 264 -7.28 -45.70 -24.90
CA PRO A 264 -8.34 -44.98 -24.19
C PRO A 264 -7.84 -43.67 -23.63
N ALA A 265 -8.68 -42.62 -23.70
CA ALA A 265 -8.30 -41.27 -23.21
C ALA A 265 -8.07 -41.22 -21.69
N ASP A 266 -8.46 -42.26 -20.97
CA ASP A 266 -8.35 -42.43 -19.53
C ASP A 266 -7.35 -43.50 -19.10
N ALA A 267 -6.56 -44.02 -20.05
CA ALA A 267 -5.47 -44.94 -19.72
C ALA A 267 -4.46 -44.22 -18.80
N THR A 268 -4.41 -44.65 -17.57
CA THR A 268 -3.36 -44.27 -16.60
C THR A 268 -2.37 -45.42 -16.51
N GLY A 269 -1.08 -45.11 -16.63
CA GLY A 269 0.01 -46.06 -16.49
C GLY A 269 0.23 -46.52 -15.07
#